data_5829a3d4bf2d827756cdbcfd26156ad6
#
_entry.id   5829a3d4bf2d827756cdbcfd26156ad6
#
_cell.length_a   1.000
_cell.length_b   1.000
_cell.length_c   1.000
_cell.angle_alpha   90.00
_cell.angle_beta   90.00
_cell.angle_gamma   90.00
#
_symmetry.space_group_name_H-M   'P 1'
#
loop_
_entity.id
_entity.type
_entity.pdbx_description
1 polymer ?
#
loop_
_entity_poly.entity_id
_entity_poly.type
_entity_poly.pdbx_seq_one_letter_code
_entity_poly.pdbx_strand_id
1 'polypeptide(L)'
;MKEEWILVASRDEARIYGRSDKGPLHLVCDMGNPAGLQRTRDLESDAPGRATDNRMRARHAYSTQESAKDHSLRSFYREVFERIERGSFDQEFDTLTIIAEPRLLGILRALMPKGVSEAVGREIKKDLAYEDERMIINRLDHL
;
A
#
# COMPACT_ATOMS: atom_id res chain seq x y z
N MET A 1 5.45 13.60 23.53
CA MET A 1 4.40 13.58 22.50
C MET A 1 4.50 12.28 21.70
N LYS A 2 3.40 11.57 21.58
CA LYS A 2 3.38 10.35 20.78
C LYS A 2 3.06 10.67 19.34
N GLU A 3 3.95 10.30 18.45
CA GLU A 3 3.74 10.43 17.02
C GLU A 3 3.30 9.10 16.45
N GLU A 4 2.18 9.08 15.76
CA GLU A 4 1.66 7.90 15.10
C GLU A 4 1.84 8.07 13.59
N TRP A 5 2.38 7.03 12.93
CA TRP A 5 2.35 6.96 11.49
C TRP A 5 1.21 6.04 11.06
N ILE A 6 0.50 6.44 10.02
CA ILE A 6 -0.61 5.69 9.47
C ILE A 6 -0.29 5.37 8.01
N LEU A 7 -0.14 4.09 7.71
CA LEU A 7 0.04 3.62 6.34
C LEU A 7 -1.33 3.29 5.75
N VAL A 8 -1.75 4.04 4.75
CA VAL A 8 -2.95 3.74 3.98
C VAL A 8 -2.50 3.05 2.70
N ALA A 9 -2.69 1.75 2.64
CA ALA A 9 -2.11 0.90 1.61
C ALA A 9 -3.15 0.44 0.60
N SER A 10 -2.75 0.45 -0.67
CA SER A 10 -3.48 -0.17 -1.77
C SER A 10 -2.49 -0.85 -2.70
N ARG A 11 -2.98 -1.48 -3.75
CA ARG A 11 -2.11 -2.13 -4.73
C ARG A 11 -1.34 -1.13 -5.57
N ASP A 12 -1.90 0.07 -5.76
CA ASP A 12 -1.35 1.09 -6.64
C ASP A 12 -0.62 2.19 -5.91
N GLU A 13 -0.90 2.39 -4.64
CA GLU A 13 -0.42 3.55 -3.92
C GLU A 13 -0.28 3.25 -2.43
N ALA A 14 0.71 3.85 -1.81
CA ALA A 14 0.88 3.83 -0.37
C ALA A 14 1.05 5.26 0.12
N ARG A 15 0.19 5.67 1.03
CA ARG A 15 0.29 6.99 1.66
C ARG A 15 0.62 6.81 3.13
N ILE A 16 1.61 7.56 3.58
CA ILE A 16 2.00 7.56 4.99
C ILE A 16 1.64 8.91 5.57
N TYR A 17 0.78 8.89 6.56
CA TYR A 17 0.41 10.09 7.32
C TYR A 17 1.05 10.06 8.68
N GLY A 18 1.34 11.23 9.21
CA GLY A 18 1.76 11.39 10.59
C GLY A 18 0.67 12.08 11.40
N ARG A 19 0.63 11.79 12.68
CA ARG A 19 -0.35 12.35 13.59
C ARG A 19 0.22 12.41 14.99
N SER A 20 0.18 13.59 15.60
CA SER A 20 0.62 13.79 16.98
C SER A 20 -0.59 13.86 17.89
N ASP A 21 -0.64 12.99 18.89
CA ASP A 21 -1.64 13.05 19.99
C ASP A 21 -3.09 13.29 19.54
N LYS A 22 -3.59 12.52 18.59
CA LYS A 22 -4.95 12.65 18.05
C LYS A 22 -5.23 14.00 17.37
N GLY A 23 -4.19 14.71 16.98
CA GLY A 23 -4.32 15.91 16.18
C GLY A 23 -4.66 15.63 14.72
N PRO A 24 -4.54 16.61 13.84
CA PRO A 24 -4.81 16.42 12.43
C PRO A 24 -3.74 15.56 11.77
N LEU A 25 -4.10 14.94 10.66
CA LEU A 25 -3.15 14.19 9.84
C LEU A 25 -2.28 15.16 9.02
N HIS A 26 -1.03 14.78 8.81
CA HIS A 26 -0.17 15.43 7.83
C HIS A 26 0.46 14.37 6.95
N LEU A 27 0.56 14.64 5.67
CA LEU A 27 1.15 13.69 4.73
C LEU A 27 2.66 13.67 4.89
N VAL A 28 3.20 12.50 5.23
CA VAL A 28 4.65 12.29 5.33
C VAL A 28 5.22 11.89 3.99
N CYS A 29 4.56 10.95 3.33
CA CYS A 29 5.08 10.38 2.09
C CYS A 29 3.95 9.79 1.26
N ASP A 30 4.03 9.94 -0.05
CA ASP A 30 3.09 9.35 -0.99
C ASP A 30 3.91 8.60 -2.04
N MET A 31 3.69 7.29 -2.15
CA MET A 31 4.44 6.43 -3.06
C MET A 31 3.47 5.73 -4.01
N GLY A 32 3.74 5.83 -5.30
CA GLY A 32 2.96 5.13 -6.31
C GLY A 32 3.68 3.89 -6.80
N ASN A 33 2.94 2.82 -7.03
CA ASN A 33 3.48 1.61 -7.64
C ASN A 33 3.53 1.81 -9.15
N PRO A 34 4.73 1.94 -9.76
CA PRO A 34 4.85 2.23 -11.19
C PRO A 34 4.17 1.18 -12.07
N ALA A 35 4.23 -0.07 -11.68
CA ALA A 35 3.62 -1.15 -12.46
C ALA A 35 2.09 -1.08 -12.44
N GLY A 36 1.49 -0.70 -11.31
CA GLY A 36 0.05 -0.51 -11.22
C GLY A 36 -0.44 0.63 -12.08
N LEU A 37 0.26 1.76 -12.02
CA LEU A 37 -0.07 2.93 -12.83
C LEU A 37 0.15 2.69 -14.33
N GLN A 38 1.26 2.07 -14.68
CA GLN A 38 1.59 1.75 -16.05
C GLN A 38 0.58 0.79 -16.66
N ARG A 39 0.05 -0.11 -15.85
CA ARG A 39 -0.92 -1.08 -16.26
C ARG A 39 -2.28 -0.47 -16.57
N THR A 40 -2.72 0.48 -15.78
CA THR A 40 -3.95 1.21 -16.06
C THR A 40 -3.83 1.96 -17.39
N ARG A 41 -2.67 2.54 -17.66
CA ARG A 41 -2.38 3.19 -18.93
C ARG A 41 -2.37 2.20 -20.10
N ASP A 42 -1.75 1.04 -19.90
CA ASP A 42 -1.69 0.02 -20.94
C ASP A 42 -3.08 -0.55 -21.27
N LEU A 43 -3.93 -0.70 -20.26
CA LEU A 43 -5.31 -1.13 -20.47
C LEU A 43 -6.14 -0.08 -21.20
N GLU A 44 -5.88 1.20 -20.98
CA GLU A 44 -6.54 2.29 -21.68
C GLU A 44 -6.02 2.48 -23.10
N SER A 45 -4.75 2.23 -23.33
CA SER A 45 -4.10 2.38 -24.63
C SER A 45 -4.15 1.12 -25.49
N ASP A 46 -4.43 -0.05 -24.88
CA ASP A 46 -4.59 -1.29 -25.63
C ASP A 46 -5.90 -1.25 -26.39
N ALA A 47 -5.80 -0.75 -27.60
CA ALA A 47 -6.89 -0.83 -28.55
C ALA A 47 -7.32 -2.30 -28.72
N PRO A 48 -8.63 -2.55 -28.92
CA PRO A 48 -9.19 -3.90 -28.98
C PRO A 48 -8.55 -4.86 -30.00
N GLY A 49 -7.65 -4.38 -30.84
CA GLY A 49 -7.01 -5.18 -31.87
C GLY A 49 -6.08 -6.29 -31.38
N ARG A 50 -5.61 -6.20 -30.14
CA ARG A 50 -4.75 -7.26 -29.56
C ARG A 50 -5.52 -8.39 -28.90
N ALA A 51 -6.80 -8.23 -28.70
CA ALA A 51 -7.64 -9.25 -28.08
C ALA A 51 -7.85 -10.49 -28.96
N THR A 52 -7.46 -10.41 -30.22
CA THR A 52 -7.63 -11.50 -31.19
C THR A 52 -6.42 -12.42 -31.29
N ASP A 53 -5.33 -12.14 -30.60
CA ASP A 53 -4.12 -12.97 -30.69
C ASP A 53 -4.19 -14.15 -29.72
N ASN A 54 -4.61 -15.26 -30.25
CA ASN A 54 -4.42 -16.61 -29.72
C ASN A 54 -4.82 -16.85 -28.26
N ARG A 55 -5.98 -17.47 -28.09
CA ARG A 55 -6.49 -17.93 -26.80
C ARG A 55 -5.50 -18.79 -26.00
N MET A 56 -4.56 -19.46 -26.66
CA MET A 56 -3.55 -20.27 -25.97
C MET A 56 -2.43 -19.42 -25.39
N ARG A 57 -2.05 -18.35 -26.06
CA ARG A 57 -1.10 -17.38 -25.52
C ARG A 57 -1.73 -16.57 -24.39
N ALA A 58 -3.04 -16.36 -24.43
CA ALA A 58 -3.76 -15.65 -23.40
C ALA A 58 -3.69 -16.36 -22.03
N ARG A 59 -3.71 -17.70 -22.01
CA ARG A 59 -3.58 -18.44 -20.76
C ARG A 59 -2.18 -18.36 -20.16
N HIS A 60 -1.14 -18.42 -20.99
CA HIS A 60 0.23 -18.24 -20.53
C HIS A 60 0.49 -16.79 -20.09
N ALA A 61 -0.04 -15.84 -20.84
CA ALA A 61 0.08 -14.44 -20.49
C ALA A 61 -0.63 -14.10 -19.17
N TYR A 62 -1.74 -14.81 -18.87
CA TYR A 62 -2.51 -14.59 -17.65
C TYR A 62 -1.71 -14.98 -16.40
N SER A 63 -1.14 -16.18 -16.38
CA SER A 63 -0.35 -16.58 -15.20
C SER A 63 0.96 -15.81 -15.09
N THR A 64 1.57 -15.41 -16.20
CA THR A 64 2.76 -14.58 -16.21
C THR A 64 2.45 -13.18 -15.71
N GLN A 65 1.30 -12.63 -16.08
CA GLN A 65 0.88 -11.30 -15.62
C GLN A 65 0.58 -11.29 -14.12
N GLU A 66 -0.05 -12.34 -13.59
CA GLU A 66 -0.29 -12.43 -12.16
C GLU A 66 1.01 -12.53 -11.37
N SER A 67 1.96 -13.33 -11.83
CA SER A 67 3.27 -13.44 -11.21
C SER A 67 4.03 -12.12 -11.26
N ALA A 68 3.94 -11.41 -12.38
CA ALA A 68 4.57 -10.09 -12.53
C ALA A 68 3.92 -9.06 -11.60
N LYS A 69 2.60 -9.11 -11.45
CA LYS A 69 1.86 -8.24 -10.51
C LYS A 69 2.29 -8.46 -9.09
N ASP A 70 2.34 -9.72 -8.67
CA ASP A 70 2.71 -10.07 -7.30
C ASP A 70 4.14 -9.67 -7.02
N HIS A 71 5.03 -9.88 -7.98
CA HIS A 71 6.42 -9.47 -7.86
C HIS A 71 6.55 -7.95 -7.75
N SER A 72 5.82 -7.23 -8.58
CA SER A 72 5.80 -5.77 -8.57
C SER A 72 5.25 -5.23 -7.26
N LEU A 73 4.16 -5.82 -6.76
CA LEU A 73 3.55 -5.43 -5.50
C LEU A 73 4.52 -5.65 -4.34
N ARG A 74 5.20 -6.78 -4.31
CA ARG A 74 6.17 -7.08 -3.27
C ARG A 74 7.36 -6.13 -3.31
N SER A 75 7.89 -5.87 -4.49
CA SER A 75 9.00 -4.92 -4.65
C SER A 75 8.61 -3.53 -4.20
N PHE A 76 7.40 -3.10 -4.55
CA PHE A 76 6.88 -1.80 -4.15
C PHE A 76 6.78 -1.69 -2.63
N TYR A 77 6.18 -2.68 -1.97
CA TYR A 77 6.01 -2.62 -0.52
C TYR A 77 7.31 -2.85 0.24
N ARG A 78 8.30 -3.50 -0.34
CA ARG A 78 9.63 -3.53 0.26
C ARG A 78 10.21 -2.13 0.37
N GLU A 79 10.05 -1.31 -0.67
CA GLU A 79 10.47 0.09 -0.64
C GLU A 79 9.68 0.90 0.39
N VAL A 80 8.37 0.67 0.46
CA VAL A 80 7.53 1.35 1.46
C VAL A 80 7.99 1.01 2.87
N PHE A 81 8.24 -0.26 3.14
CA PHE A 81 8.69 -0.69 4.46
C PHE A 81 10.11 -0.22 4.78
N GLU A 82 10.98 -0.09 3.78
CA GLU A 82 12.29 0.52 3.99
C GLU A 82 12.15 1.96 4.47
N ARG A 83 11.21 2.71 3.89
CA ARG A 83 10.96 4.08 4.33
C ARG A 83 10.43 4.12 5.76
N ILE A 84 9.52 3.21 6.11
CA ILE A 84 8.97 3.12 7.46
C ILE A 84 10.04 2.71 8.47
N GLU A 85 10.87 1.74 8.10
CA GLU A 85 11.96 1.28 8.95
C GLU A 85 12.96 2.39 9.24
N ARG A 86 13.28 3.19 8.23
CA ARG A 86 14.14 4.36 8.39
C ARG A 86 13.52 5.38 9.34
N GLY A 87 12.22 5.61 9.20
CA GLY A 87 11.49 6.50 10.09
C GLY A 87 11.51 6.01 11.54
N SER A 88 11.37 4.72 11.73
CA SER A 88 11.46 4.11 13.05
C SER A 88 12.86 4.25 13.65
N PHE A 89 13.88 4.00 12.85
CA PHE A 89 15.27 4.15 13.26
C PHE A 89 15.59 5.60 13.66
N ASP A 90 15.09 6.55 12.89
CA ASP A 90 15.29 7.97 13.15
C ASP A 90 14.33 8.55 14.18
N GLN A 91 13.53 7.69 14.80
CA GLN A 91 12.56 8.08 15.84
C GLN A 91 11.55 9.13 15.35
N GLU A 92 11.15 9.05 14.09
CA GLU A 92 10.14 9.94 13.52
C GLU A 92 8.73 9.60 13.99
N PHE A 93 8.52 8.38 14.49
CA PHE A 93 7.24 7.97 15.03
C PHE A 93 7.43 6.93 16.14
N ASP A 94 6.40 6.75 16.95
CA ASP A 94 6.40 5.79 18.06
C ASP A 94 5.59 4.54 17.73
N THR A 95 4.47 4.70 17.02
CA THR A 95 3.59 3.59 16.65
C THR A 95 3.18 3.71 15.20
N LEU A 96 2.90 2.55 14.60
CA LEU A 96 2.44 2.45 13.23
C LEU A 96 1.04 1.82 13.20
N THR A 97 0.14 2.43 12.45
CA THR A 97 -1.17 1.87 12.15
C THR A 97 -1.20 1.54 10.65
N ILE A 98 -1.67 0.37 10.30
CA ILE A 98 -1.78 -0.05 8.91
C ILE A 98 -3.26 -0.19 8.55
N ILE A 99 -3.66 0.50 7.48
CA ILE A 99 -5.01 0.43 6.93
C ILE A 99 -4.90 -0.18 5.54
N ALA A 100 -5.48 -1.35 5.35
CA ALA A 100 -5.46 -2.06 4.07
C ALA A 100 -6.65 -3.00 3.99
N GLU A 101 -7.07 -3.32 2.78
CA GLU A 101 -8.08 -4.36 2.60
C GLU A 101 -7.52 -5.72 3.07
N PRO A 102 -8.38 -6.68 3.49
CA PRO A 102 -7.91 -7.90 4.16
C PRO A 102 -6.86 -8.72 3.38
N ARG A 103 -7.03 -8.87 2.07
CA ARG A 103 -6.07 -9.63 1.25
C ARG A 103 -4.71 -8.96 1.20
N LEU A 104 -4.71 -7.66 0.99
CA LEU A 104 -3.47 -6.90 0.95
C LEU A 104 -2.77 -6.95 2.30
N LEU A 105 -3.52 -6.82 3.38
CA LEU A 105 -2.96 -6.86 4.72
C LEU A 105 -2.22 -8.18 4.97
N GLY A 106 -2.77 -9.30 4.51
CA GLY A 106 -2.09 -10.59 4.59
C GLY A 106 -0.76 -10.60 3.85
N ILE A 107 -0.72 -10.03 2.66
CA ILE A 107 0.51 -9.90 1.87
C ILE A 107 1.52 -9.02 2.60
N LEU A 108 1.06 -7.90 3.14
CA LEU A 108 1.93 -6.97 3.84
C LEU A 108 2.55 -7.59 5.09
N ARG A 109 1.78 -8.38 5.84
CA ARG A 109 2.30 -9.08 7.01
C ARG A 109 3.47 -9.98 6.67
N ALA A 110 3.39 -10.66 5.53
CA ALA A 110 4.45 -11.55 5.07
C ALA A 110 5.72 -10.80 4.63
N LEU A 111 5.58 -9.54 4.24
CA LEU A 111 6.68 -8.72 3.75
C LEU A 111 7.31 -7.83 4.82
N MET A 112 6.65 -7.67 5.97
CA MET A 112 7.12 -6.76 7.01
C MET A 112 8.45 -7.19 7.61
N PRO A 113 9.46 -6.31 7.60
CA PRO A 113 10.65 -6.53 8.43
C PRO A 113 10.30 -6.53 9.91
N LYS A 114 11.12 -7.17 10.71
CA LYS A 114 10.90 -7.28 12.16
C LYS A 114 10.71 -5.90 12.81
N GLY A 115 11.54 -4.93 12.45
CA GLY A 115 11.45 -3.58 13.02
C GLY A 115 10.13 -2.89 12.72
N VAL A 116 9.56 -3.13 11.53
CA VAL A 116 8.24 -2.60 11.16
C VAL A 116 7.15 -3.33 11.94
N SER A 117 7.23 -4.67 11.96
CA SER A 117 6.23 -5.50 12.64
C SER A 117 6.13 -5.15 14.13
N GLU A 118 7.24 -4.89 14.78
CA GLU A 118 7.28 -4.51 16.20
C GLU A 118 6.65 -3.14 16.44
N ALA A 119 6.70 -2.24 15.47
CA ALA A 119 6.12 -0.90 15.58
C ALA A 119 4.62 -0.87 15.37
N VAL A 120 4.05 -1.91 14.76
CA VAL A 120 2.61 -1.94 14.45
C VAL A 120 1.80 -2.04 15.73
N GLY A 121 0.96 -1.02 15.97
CA GLY A 121 0.05 -1.00 17.11
C GLY A 121 -1.37 -1.40 16.72
N ARG A 122 -1.79 -1.09 15.50
CA ARG A 122 -3.14 -1.41 15.02
C ARG A 122 -3.12 -1.80 13.54
N GLU A 123 -4.03 -2.68 13.18
CA GLU A 123 -4.31 -3.00 11.79
C GLU A 123 -5.79 -2.82 11.54
N ILE A 124 -6.13 -2.03 10.54
CA ILE A 124 -7.52 -1.76 10.17
C ILE A 124 -7.79 -2.39 8.81
N LYS A 125 -8.70 -3.36 8.78
CA LYS A 125 -9.05 -4.12 7.57
C LYS A 125 -10.12 -3.39 6.76
N LYS A 126 -9.75 -2.27 6.17
CA LYS A 126 -10.63 -1.45 5.34
C LYS A 126 -9.88 -0.91 4.15
N ASP A 127 -10.60 -0.72 3.05
CA ASP A 127 -10.05 -0.07 1.87
C ASP A 127 -10.35 1.43 1.96
N LEU A 128 -9.37 2.20 2.43
CA LEU A 128 -9.49 3.64 2.54
C LEU A 128 -8.55 4.37 1.58
N ALA A 129 -8.07 3.67 0.54
CA ALA A 129 -7.08 4.22 -0.38
C ALA A 129 -7.53 5.49 -1.09
N TYR A 130 -8.82 5.61 -1.35
CA TYR A 130 -9.39 6.75 -2.07
C TYR A 130 -10.16 7.69 -1.15
N GLU A 131 -10.09 7.46 0.16
CA GLU A 131 -10.79 8.31 1.11
C GLU A 131 -9.94 9.50 1.52
N ASP A 132 -10.60 10.59 1.91
CA ASP A 132 -9.91 11.77 2.37
C ASP A 132 -9.43 11.61 3.82
N GLU A 133 -8.65 12.60 4.28
CA GLU A 133 -8.09 12.58 5.62
C GLU A 133 -9.15 12.54 6.71
N ARG A 134 -10.30 13.16 6.47
CA ARG A 134 -11.40 13.20 7.42
C ARG A 134 -11.97 11.80 7.66
N MET A 135 -12.14 11.01 6.60
CA MET A 135 -12.63 9.64 6.71
C MET A 135 -11.61 8.76 7.42
N ILE A 136 -10.33 8.97 7.14
CA ILE A 136 -9.25 8.21 7.79
C ILE A 136 -9.26 8.50 9.30
N ILE A 137 -9.35 9.76 9.69
CA ILE A 137 -9.42 10.14 11.10
C ILE A 137 -10.64 9.51 11.75
N ASN A 138 -11.78 9.55 11.07
CA ASN A 138 -13.01 8.97 11.58
C ASN A 138 -12.85 7.48 11.90
N ARG A 139 -12.20 6.74 11.01
CA ARG A 139 -11.93 5.32 11.23
C ARG A 139 -10.95 5.08 12.37
N LEU A 140 -9.95 5.93 12.50
CA LEU A 140 -8.97 5.82 13.59
C LEU A 140 -9.61 6.04 14.96
N ASP A 141 -10.53 6.98 15.04
CA ASP A 141 -11.12 7.41 16.31
C ASP A 141 -12.40 6.65 16.71
N HIS A 142 -13.02 5.95 15.79
CA HIS A 142 -14.31 5.28 16.00
C HIS A 142 -14.24 3.76 15.73
N LEU A 143 -13.16 3.16 16.11
CA LEU A 143 -13.02 1.69 16.03
C LEU A 143 -13.71 1.00 17.20
#